data_7a755ff569b06986aba927a5df80d7e3
#
_entry.id   7a755ff569b06986aba927a5df80d7e3
#
_cell.length_a   1.000
_cell.length_b   1.000
_cell.length_c   1.000
_cell.angle_alpha   90.00
_cell.angle_beta   90.00
_cell.angle_gamma   90.00
#
_symmetry.space_group_name_H-M   'P 1'
#
loop_
_entity.id
_entity.type
_entity.pdbx_description
1 polymer ?
#
loop_
_entity_poly.entity_id
_entity_poly.type
_entity_poly.pdbx_seq_one_letter_code
_entity_poly.pdbx_strand_id
1 'polypeptide(L)'
;MQLTNHAVAQMRQRAISEMTVDYLIEWGRKAYDHRGGIVRYFDKASRSQLLRHVGQERAKELENQLDAYVVVSTAGQIITVGHRYKRINRN
;
A
#
# COMPACT_ATOMS: atom_id res chain seq x y z
N MET A 1 2.95 -13.78 -1.35
CA MET A 1 1.98 -13.04 -0.54
C MET A 1 0.58 -13.31 -1.07
N GLN A 2 -0.36 -13.58 -0.18
CA GLN A 2 -1.72 -13.94 -0.61
C GLN A 2 -2.64 -12.74 -0.58
N LEU A 3 -3.31 -12.52 -1.72
CA LEU A 3 -4.37 -11.52 -1.85
C LEU A 3 -5.72 -12.25 -1.74
N THR A 4 -6.62 -11.74 -0.91
CA THR A 4 -7.98 -12.26 -0.90
C THR A 4 -8.69 -11.87 -2.20
N ASN A 5 -9.75 -12.58 -2.56
CA ASN A 5 -10.56 -12.24 -3.73
C ASN A 5 -11.10 -10.81 -3.65
N HIS A 6 -11.50 -10.39 -2.45
CA HIS A 6 -11.97 -9.02 -2.22
C HIS A 6 -10.86 -8.00 -2.52
N ALA A 7 -9.63 -8.26 -2.06
CA ALA A 7 -8.50 -7.37 -2.34
C ALA A 7 -8.19 -7.29 -3.82
N VAL A 8 -8.23 -8.41 -4.55
CA VAL A 8 -8.03 -8.43 -6.00
C VAL A 8 -9.08 -7.57 -6.71
N ALA A 9 -10.35 -7.71 -6.32
CA ALA A 9 -11.41 -6.91 -6.89
C ALA A 9 -11.21 -5.41 -6.64
N GLN A 10 -10.79 -5.05 -5.43
CA GLN A 10 -10.51 -3.66 -5.08
C GLN A 10 -9.35 -3.09 -5.90
N MET A 11 -8.30 -3.87 -6.14
CA MET A 11 -7.17 -3.44 -6.99
C MET A 11 -7.66 -3.04 -8.38
N ARG A 12 -8.52 -3.84 -8.98
CA ARG A 12 -9.08 -3.56 -10.30
C ARG A 12 -9.97 -2.31 -10.30
N GLN A 13 -10.86 -2.21 -9.32
CA GLN A 13 -11.78 -1.08 -9.20
C GLN A 13 -11.06 0.24 -8.99
N ARG A 14 -9.93 0.20 -8.28
CA ARG A 14 -9.22 1.41 -7.82
C ARG A 14 -7.94 1.66 -8.59
N ALA A 15 -7.69 0.88 -9.64
CA ALA A 15 -6.51 1.01 -10.51
C ALA A 15 -5.20 0.97 -9.71
N ILE A 16 -5.10 0.04 -8.76
CA ILE A 16 -3.88 -0.19 -7.98
C ILE A 16 -3.22 -1.45 -8.51
N SER A 17 -1.98 -1.32 -8.97
CA SER A 17 -1.23 -2.43 -9.55
C SER A 17 -0.68 -3.37 -8.48
N GLU A 18 -0.44 -4.60 -8.88
CA GLU A 18 0.22 -5.59 -8.02
C GLU A 18 1.63 -5.12 -7.61
N MET A 19 2.33 -4.46 -8.52
CA MET A 19 3.63 -3.85 -8.26
C MET A 19 3.56 -2.87 -7.09
N THR A 20 2.53 -2.01 -7.06
CA THR A 20 2.34 -1.05 -5.97
C THR A 20 2.10 -1.78 -4.65
N VAL A 21 1.32 -2.84 -4.67
CA VAL A 21 1.07 -3.66 -3.46
C VAL A 21 2.39 -4.26 -2.95
N ASP A 22 3.21 -4.80 -3.84
CA ASP A 22 4.51 -5.36 -3.46
C ASP A 22 5.40 -4.30 -2.82
N TYR A 23 5.45 -3.09 -3.38
CA TYR A 23 6.23 -1.99 -2.81
C TYR A 23 5.68 -1.53 -1.46
N LEU A 24 4.36 -1.54 -1.28
CA LEU A 24 3.76 -1.22 0.02
C LEU A 24 4.22 -2.20 1.11
N ILE A 25 4.32 -3.46 0.77
CA ILE A 25 4.77 -4.48 1.71
C ILE A 25 6.26 -4.34 2.00
N GLU A 26 7.06 -4.03 0.99
CA GLU A 26 8.50 -3.94 1.13
C GLU A 26 8.96 -2.61 1.75
N TRP A 27 8.37 -1.50 1.31
CA TRP A 27 8.84 -0.15 1.63
C TRP A 27 7.87 0.65 2.48
N GLY A 28 6.60 0.25 2.55
CA GLY A 28 5.58 1.03 3.23
C GLY A 28 5.76 1.07 4.74
N ARG A 29 5.26 2.15 5.33
CA ARG A 29 5.19 2.29 6.77
C ARG A 29 4.07 1.42 7.34
N LYS A 30 4.27 0.90 8.54
CA LYS A 30 3.28 0.10 9.25
C LYS A 30 2.49 0.95 10.23
N ALA A 31 1.19 0.74 10.26
CA ALA A 31 0.32 1.29 11.30
C ALA A 31 -0.68 0.22 11.71
N TYR A 32 -1.05 0.17 12.97
CA TYR A 32 -2.02 -0.81 13.46
C TYR A 32 -3.43 -0.26 13.29
N ASP A 33 -4.36 -1.10 12.83
CA ASP A 33 -5.75 -0.71 12.64
C ASP A 33 -6.62 -0.90 13.89
N HIS A 34 -6.04 -1.37 14.98
CA HIS A 34 -6.71 -1.67 16.25
C HIS A 34 -7.72 -2.85 16.18
N ARG A 35 -7.71 -3.58 15.05
CA ARG A 35 -8.57 -4.75 14.84
C ARG A 35 -7.77 -6.00 14.50
N GLY A 36 -6.47 -5.97 14.81
CA GLY A 36 -5.57 -7.06 14.49
C GLY A 36 -4.92 -6.98 13.13
N GLY A 37 -5.25 -5.98 12.32
CA GLY A 37 -4.63 -5.77 11.01
C GLY A 37 -3.48 -4.78 11.07
N ILE A 38 -2.62 -4.85 10.06
CA ILE A 38 -1.54 -3.89 9.86
C ILE A 38 -1.79 -3.16 8.56
N VAL A 39 -1.89 -1.83 8.64
CA VAL A 39 -1.99 -0.98 7.45
C VAL A 39 -0.58 -0.69 6.96
N ARG A 40 -0.36 -0.86 5.66
CA ARG A 40 0.89 -0.46 4.99
C ARG A 40 0.57 0.68 4.06
N TYR A 41 1.34 1.76 4.14
CA TYR A 41 1.14 2.97 3.34
C TYR A 41 2.45 3.70 3.14
N PHE A 42 2.49 4.62 2.17
CA PHE A 42 3.66 5.45 1.95
C PHE A 42 3.49 6.78 2.68
N ASP A 43 4.28 7.00 3.72
CA ASP A 43 4.43 8.32 4.30
C ASP A 43 5.52 9.08 3.53
N LYS A 44 5.84 10.28 3.96
CA LYS A 44 6.83 11.11 3.27
C LYS A 44 8.19 10.43 3.19
N ALA A 45 8.64 9.82 4.28
CA ALA A 45 9.94 9.17 4.34
C ALA A 45 10.02 7.92 3.49
N SER A 46 9.03 7.02 3.60
CA SER A 46 9.01 5.79 2.83
C SER A 46 8.80 6.06 1.33
N ARG A 47 8.01 7.07 0.99
CA ARG A 47 7.85 7.50 -0.40
C ARG A 47 9.18 7.96 -1.00
N SER A 48 9.92 8.79 -0.28
CA SER A 48 11.23 9.26 -0.73
C SER A 48 12.21 8.11 -0.94
N GLN A 49 12.24 7.17 -0.01
CA GLN A 49 13.10 5.99 -0.11
C GLN A 49 12.72 5.13 -1.31
N LEU A 50 11.43 4.89 -1.51
CA LEU A 50 10.94 4.12 -2.64
C LEU A 50 11.32 4.77 -3.97
N LEU A 51 11.08 6.07 -4.11
CA LEU A 51 11.33 6.78 -5.36
C LEU A 51 12.83 6.80 -5.71
N ARG A 52 13.70 6.88 -4.72
CA ARG A 52 15.15 6.75 -4.94
C ARG A 52 15.55 5.34 -5.37
N HIS A 53 14.87 4.34 -4.84
CA HIS A 53 15.17 2.94 -5.16
C HIS A 53 14.76 2.58 -6.59
N VAL A 54 13.57 3.02 -7.02
CA VAL A 54 12.99 2.58 -8.30
C VAL A 54 13.45 3.41 -9.50
N GLY A 55 13.94 4.63 -9.28
CA GLY A 55 14.37 5.53 -10.36
C GLY A 55 13.21 6.27 -11.01
N GLN A 56 13.54 7.18 -11.92
CA GLN A 56 12.58 8.14 -12.48
C GLN A 56 11.48 7.50 -13.31
N GLU A 57 11.83 6.53 -14.14
CA GLU A 57 10.82 5.89 -15.01
C GLU A 57 9.76 5.15 -14.20
N ARG A 58 10.19 4.36 -13.23
CA ARG A 58 9.27 3.63 -12.35
C ARG A 58 8.49 4.58 -11.46
N ALA A 59 9.11 5.67 -11.05
CA ALA A 59 8.46 6.68 -10.23
C ALA A 59 7.25 7.28 -10.96
N LYS A 60 7.36 7.51 -12.27
CA LYS A 60 6.23 8.00 -13.08
C LYS A 60 5.08 6.99 -13.13
N GLU A 61 5.40 5.70 -13.25
CA GLU A 61 4.39 4.66 -13.24
C GLU A 61 3.64 4.58 -11.92
N LEU A 62 4.32 4.90 -10.81
CA LEU A 62 3.76 4.85 -9.48
C LEU A 62 3.03 6.14 -9.06
N GLU A 63 3.21 7.21 -9.81
CA GLU A 63 2.78 8.57 -9.41
C GLU A 63 1.34 8.64 -8.92
N ASN A 64 0.43 7.98 -9.62
CA ASN A 64 -1.00 7.98 -9.28
C ASN A 64 -1.38 6.95 -8.23
N GLN A 65 -0.40 6.22 -7.70
CA GLN A 65 -0.65 5.13 -6.75
C GLN A 65 0.09 5.33 -5.42
N LEU A 66 0.74 6.49 -5.22
CA LEU A 66 1.51 6.75 -4.00
C LEU A 66 0.62 6.99 -2.78
N ASP A 67 -0.66 7.23 -2.99
CA ASP A 67 -1.66 7.31 -1.93
C ASP A 67 -2.33 5.97 -1.62
N ALA A 68 -1.88 4.89 -2.25
CA ALA A 68 -2.42 3.57 -1.99
C ALA A 68 -2.07 3.08 -0.59
N TYR A 69 -2.91 2.22 -0.06
CA TYR A 69 -2.65 1.49 1.17
C TYR A 69 -3.17 0.07 1.06
N VAL A 70 -2.64 -0.81 1.89
CA VAL A 70 -3.17 -2.17 2.05
C VAL A 70 -3.37 -2.44 3.54
N VAL A 71 -4.29 -3.34 3.84
CA VAL A 71 -4.44 -3.89 5.19
C VAL A 71 -4.05 -5.36 5.13
N VAL A 72 -3.12 -5.74 6.00
CA VAL A 72 -2.61 -7.11 6.10
C VAL A 72 -3.18 -7.72 7.38
N SER A 73 -3.79 -8.90 7.27
CA SER A 73 -4.32 -9.61 8.42
C SER A 73 -3.20 -10.23 9.27
N THR A 74 -3.55 -10.70 10.46
CA THR A 74 -2.62 -11.43 11.33
C THR A 74 -2.09 -12.71 10.69
N ALA A 75 -2.84 -13.28 9.74
CA ALA A 75 -2.44 -14.46 8.98
C ALA A 75 -1.55 -14.12 7.77
N GLY A 76 -1.20 -12.85 7.57
CA GLY A 76 -0.35 -12.43 6.48
C GLY A 76 -1.06 -12.27 5.14
N GLN A 77 -2.37 -12.25 5.12
CA GLN A 77 -3.15 -12.04 3.90
C GLN A 77 -3.47 -10.57 3.69
N ILE A 78 -3.41 -10.11 2.45
CA ILE A 78 -3.87 -8.76 2.11
C ILE A 78 -5.38 -8.83 1.94
N ILE A 79 -6.10 -8.15 2.83
CA ILE A 79 -7.57 -8.20 2.89
C ILE A 79 -8.23 -6.94 2.36
N THR A 80 -7.49 -5.83 2.27
CA THR A 80 -8.03 -4.56 1.78
C THR A 80 -6.96 -3.84 0.98
N VAL A 81 -7.37 -3.23 -0.14
CA VAL A 81 -6.51 -2.39 -0.98
C VAL A 81 -7.32 -1.14 -1.36
N GLY A 82 -6.74 0.02 -1.17
CA GLY A 82 -7.45 1.26 -1.47
C GLY A 82 -6.53 2.46 -1.58
N HIS A 83 -7.12 3.62 -1.83
CA HIS A 83 -6.45 4.91 -1.83
C HIS A 83 -6.78 5.65 -0.54
N ARG A 84 -5.81 6.37 0.01
CA ARG A 84 -6.01 7.21 1.18
C ARG A 84 -6.49 8.59 0.73
N TYR A 85 -7.66 8.96 1.17
CA TYR A 85 -8.18 10.31 0.95
C TYR A 85 -8.00 11.20 2.17
N LYS A 86 -7.62 10.61 3.31
CA LYS A 86 -7.37 11.31 4.57
C LYS A 86 -6.06 10.83 5.14
N ARG A 87 -5.40 11.68 5.93
CA ARG A 87 -4.20 11.27 6.64
C ARG A 87 -4.52 10.11 7.58
N ILE A 88 -3.66 9.10 7.58
CA ILE A 88 -3.75 8.03 8.57
C ILE A 88 -3.37 8.60 9.91
N ASN A 89 -4.25 8.44 10.88
CA ASN A 89 -4.02 8.90 12.24
C ASN A 89 -2.96 8.02 12.88
N ARG A 90 -1.86 8.64 13.35
CA ARG A 90 -0.71 7.92 13.90
C ARG A 90 -0.72 7.82 15.41
N ASN A 91 -1.71 8.37 16.04
CA ASN A 91 -1.77 8.37 17.51
C ASN A 91 -2.19 7.03 18.07
#